data_4fa9313a052fd19d3235a4b56f9861a4
#
_entry.id   4fa9313a052fd19d3235a4b56f9861a4
#
_cell.length_a   1.000
_cell.length_b   1.000
_cell.length_c   1.000
_cell.angle_alpha   90.00
_cell.angle_beta   90.00
_cell.angle_gamma   90.00
#
_symmetry.space_group_name_H-M   'P 1'
#
loop_
_entity.id
_entity.type
_entity.pdbx_description
1 polymer ?
#
loop_
_entity_poly.entity_id
_entity_poly.type
_entity_poly.pdbx_seq_one_letter_code
_entity_poly.pdbx_strand_id
1 'polypeptide(L)'
;EPLWAHYKRIIKDNGAIVLTASQPFTSALVMSNIKMFKYDWVWNKKKGGSPLLSKIQPIRISEDVVIFGKGKLFYNPIMTPRDKPVSRGKNKGNISETTNNAFTKDKVYTEYYPKNIIEISNADQNNRVHPTQKPVALFEYLIKTYTHEGELVLDNCAGSGTTAIACLKTNRNYILIEQETKYCDIANKRIAEFIP
;
A
#
# COMPACT_ATOMS: atom_id res chain seq x y z
N GLU A 1 -17.51 15.06 4.69
CA GLU A 1 -18.06 13.71 4.55
C GLU A 1 -17.79 12.90 5.82
N PRO A 2 -18.78 12.09 6.29
CA PRO A 2 -18.72 11.46 7.62
C PRO A 2 -17.46 10.59 7.83
N LEU A 3 -17.07 9.80 6.82
CA LEU A 3 -15.94 8.88 6.90
C LEU A 3 -14.60 9.58 7.19
N TRP A 4 -14.34 10.73 6.58
CA TRP A 4 -13.14 11.51 6.84
C TRP A 4 -13.08 12.05 8.28
N ALA A 5 -14.22 12.38 8.89
CA ALA A 5 -14.28 12.80 10.27
C ALA A 5 -13.84 11.65 11.21
N HIS A 6 -14.31 10.43 10.94
CA HIS A 6 -13.89 9.24 11.69
C HIS A 6 -12.42 8.94 11.51
N TYR A 7 -11.91 8.92 10.28
CA TYR A 7 -10.48 8.70 10.02
C TYR A 7 -9.61 9.75 10.74
N LYS A 8 -9.96 11.04 10.66
CA LYS A 8 -9.23 12.09 11.36
C LYS A 8 -9.23 11.90 12.88
N ARG A 9 -10.33 11.39 13.46
CA ARG A 9 -10.44 11.16 14.90
C ARG A 9 -9.54 10.02 15.39
N ILE A 10 -9.45 8.92 14.64
CA ILE A 10 -8.80 7.69 15.08
C ILE A 10 -7.36 7.54 14.63
N ILE A 11 -6.97 8.16 13.49
CA ILE A 11 -5.61 8.00 12.96
C ILE A 11 -4.58 8.73 13.83
N LYS A 12 -3.45 8.10 14.11
CA LYS A 12 -2.28 8.73 14.73
C LYS A 12 -1.73 9.85 13.85
N ASP A 13 -0.97 10.78 14.41
CA ASP A 13 -0.41 11.91 13.66
C ASP A 13 0.59 11.48 12.59
N ASN A 14 1.31 10.38 12.83
CA ASN A 14 2.23 9.75 11.87
C ASN A 14 1.61 8.55 11.13
N GLY A 15 0.35 8.22 11.38
CA GLY A 15 -0.35 7.10 10.78
C GLY A 15 -0.76 7.35 9.34
N ALA A 16 -0.75 6.33 8.51
CA ALA A 16 -1.21 6.36 7.12
C ALA A 16 -2.63 5.83 6.99
N ILE A 17 -3.43 6.50 6.16
CA ILE A 17 -4.70 5.99 5.63
C ILE A 17 -4.42 5.55 4.20
N VAL A 18 -4.58 4.25 3.94
CA VAL A 18 -4.23 3.60 2.68
C VAL A 18 -5.51 3.12 2.02
N LEU A 19 -5.86 3.66 0.86
CA LEU A 19 -7.09 3.34 0.15
C LEU A 19 -6.79 2.90 -1.28
N THR A 20 -7.35 1.78 -1.70
CA THR A 20 -7.24 1.32 -3.08
C THR A 20 -8.38 1.89 -3.92
N ALA A 21 -8.06 2.34 -5.13
CA ALA A 21 -9.01 2.98 -6.02
C ALA A 21 -8.68 2.73 -7.50
N SER A 22 -9.60 3.06 -8.37
CA SER A 22 -9.40 3.09 -9.82
C SER A 22 -10.12 4.29 -10.40
N GLN A 23 -9.59 4.87 -11.48
CA GLN A 23 -10.24 5.98 -12.18
C GLN A 23 -11.65 5.62 -12.68
N PRO A 24 -12.63 6.55 -12.60
CA PRO A 24 -12.52 7.96 -12.17
C PRO A 24 -12.59 8.16 -10.65
N PHE A 25 -12.87 7.11 -9.89
CA PHE A 25 -13.03 7.20 -8.42
C PHE A 25 -11.76 7.68 -7.71
N THR A 26 -10.57 7.32 -8.20
CA THR A 26 -9.30 7.81 -7.63
C THR A 26 -9.26 9.34 -7.58
N SER A 27 -9.64 10.01 -8.68
CA SER A 27 -9.66 11.48 -8.71
C SER A 27 -10.66 12.06 -7.72
N ALA A 28 -11.86 11.51 -7.64
CA ALA A 28 -12.88 11.94 -6.68
C ALA A 28 -12.41 11.73 -5.22
N LEU A 29 -11.76 10.60 -4.94
CA LEU A 29 -11.21 10.28 -3.63
C LEU A 29 -10.13 11.28 -3.21
N VAL A 30 -9.16 11.59 -4.09
CA VAL A 30 -8.11 12.58 -3.82
C VAL A 30 -8.72 13.96 -3.56
N MET A 31 -9.64 14.40 -4.41
CA MET A 31 -10.30 15.70 -4.27
C MET A 31 -11.20 15.79 -3.03
N SER A 32 -11.73 14.67 -2.54
CA SER A 32 -12.57 14.66 -1.33
C SER A 32 -11.80 15.06 -0.06
N ASN A 33 -10.47 14.92 -0.05
CA ASN A 33 -9.62 15.36 1.07
C ASN A 33 -8.19 15.70 0.64
N ILE A 34 -8.05 16.62 -0.27
CA ILE A 34 -6.76 17.07 -0.82
C ILE A 34 -5.76 17.52 0.26
N LYS A 35 -6.24 18.05 1.38
CA LYS A 35 -5.39 18.51 2.50
C LYS A 35 -4.66 17.36 3.20
N MET A 36 -5.21 16.16 3.20
CA MET A 36 -4.60 14.99 3.79
C MET A 36 -3.87 14.11 2.76
N PHE A 37 -4.10 14.32 1.47
CA PHE A 37 -3.43 13.58 0.40
C PHE A 37 -1.91 13.76 0.49
N LYS A 38 -1.16 12.68 0.31
CA LYS A 38 0.30 12.66 0.35
C LYS A 38 0.88 12.29 -1.01
N TYR A 39 0.58 11.11 -1.48
CA TYR A 39 1.03 10.53 -2.76
C TYR A 39 0.24 9.25 -3.04
N ASP A 40 0.50 8.66 -4.19
CA ASP A 40 -0.07 7.38 -4.58
C ASP A 40 1.00 6.39 -5.05
N TRP A 41 0.65 5.12 -4.98
CA TRP A 41 1.34 4.03 -5.66
C TRP A 41 0.46 3.51 -6.77
N VAL A 42 1.08 3.02 -7.83
CA VAL A 42 0.42 2.25 -8.88
C VAL A 42 0.65 0.77 -8.61
N TRP A 43 -0.39 0.04 -8.27
CA TRP A 43 -0.30 -1.41 -8.15
C TRP A 43 -0.49 -2.04 -9.52
N ASN A 44 0.60 -2.61 -10.09
CA ASN A 44 0.59 -3.41 -11.30
C ASN A 44 0.20 -4.86 -10.97
N LYS A 45 -0.99 -5.26 -11.39
CA LYS A 45 -1.57 -6.61 -11.15
C LYS A 45 -0.99 -7.69 -12.07
N LYS A 46 -0.18 -7.31 -13.05
CA LYS A 46 0.42 -8.17 -14.10
C LYS A 46 -0.61 -8.87 -15.02
N LYS A 47 -1.83 -9.04 -14.59
CA LYS A 47 -2.94 -9.60 -15.39
C LYS A 47 -4.09 -8.61 -15.49
N GLY A 48 -4.60 -8.46 -16.69
CA GLY A 48 -5.75 -7.59 -16.98
C GLY A 48 -7.08 -8.23 -16.60
N GLY A 49 -8.06 -7.38 -16.27
CA GLY A 49 -9.34 -7.78 -15.69
C GLY A 49 -10.53 -7.89 -16.66
N SER A 50 -10.47 -7.47 -17.89
CA SER A 50 -11.65 -7.46 -18.78
C SER A 50 -11.25 -7.61 -20.24
N PRO A 51 -11.01 -8.83 -20.71
CA PRO A 51 -10.62 -9.06 -22.12
C PRO A 51 -11.71 -8.63 -23.12
N LEU A 52 -12.97 -8.59 -22.72
CA LEU A 52 -14.10 -8.16 -23.57
C LEU A 52 -13.97 -6.71 -24.06
N LEU A 53 -13.30 -5.86 -23.31
CA LEU A 53 -13.11 -4.44 -23.65
C LEU A 53 -11.85 -4.19 -24.48
N SER A 54 -11.03 -5.19 -24.72
CA SER A 54 -9.71 -5.04 -25.38
C SER A 54 -9.77 -4.48 -26.82
N LYS A 55 -10.93 -4.60 -27.47
CA LYS A 55 -11.15 -4.08 -28.83
C LYS A 55 -11.47 -2.58 -28.87
N ILE A 56 -11.86 -1.98 -27.73
CA ILE A 56 -12.34 -0.59 -27.67
C ILE A 56 -11.53 0.30 -26.71
N GLN A 57 -10.75 -0.31 -25.81
CA GLN A 57 -9.88 0.41 -24.88
C GLN A 57 -8.73 -0.48 -24.40
N PRO A 58 -7.63 0.11 -23.91
CA PRO A 58 -6.54 -0.67 -23.30
C PRO A 58 -7.01 -1.49 -22.11
N ILE A 59 -6.49 -2.72 -21.99
CA ILE A 59 -6.76 -3.57 -20.83
C ILE A 59 -6.08 -2.96 -19.59
N ARG A 60 -6.87 -2.63 -18.57
CA ARG A 60 -6.36 -2.08 -17.34
C ARG A 60 -5.70 -3.17 -16.48
N ILE A 61 -4.40 -3.06 -16.27
CA ILE A 61 -3.60 -3.96 -15.44
C ILE A 61 -3.20 -3.33 -14.10
N SER A 62 -3.61 -2.10 -13.83
CA SER A 62 -3.23 -1.36 -12.63
C SER A 62 -4.44 -0.91 -11.81
N GLU A 63 -4.20 -0.71 -10.52
CA GLU A 63 -5.04 0.03 -9.58
C GLU A 63 -4.17 1.03 -8.82
N ASP A 64 -4.80 2.09 -8.31
CA ASP A 64 -4.11 3.11 -7.52
C ASP A 64 -4.21 2.75 -6.03
N VAL A 65 -3.13 2.98 -5.29
CA VAL A 65 -3.12 2.90 -3.82
C VAL A 65 -2.83 4.30 -3.29
N VAL A 66 -3.85 4.97 -2.82
CA VAL A 66 -3.82 6.39 -2.46
C VAL A 66 -3.50 6.53 -0.97
N ILE A 67 -2.53 7.37 -0.65
CA ILE A 67 -2.03 7.56 0.71
C ILE A 67 -2.44 8.92 1.25
N PHE A 68 -3.07 8.89 2.43
CA PHE A 68 -3.45 10.08 3.18
C PHE A 68 -2.88 10.04 4.59
N GLY A 69 -2.80 11.20 5.25
CA GLY A 69 -2.42 11.30 6.65
C GLY A 69 -2.36 12.74 7.14
N LYS A 70 -2.34 12.94 8.45
CA LYS A 70 -2.35 14.27 9.08
C LYS A 70 -1.02 14.98 8.88
N GLY A 71 0.06 14.39 9.40
CA GLY A 71 1.40 14.97 9.45
C GLY A 71 2.42 14.24 8.58
N LYS A 72 3.65 14.16 9.06
CA LYS A 72 4.69 13.33 8.47
C LYS A 72 4.40 11.86 8.80
N LEU A 73 4.16 11.07 7.77
CA LEU A 73 3.88 9.65 7.93
C LEU A 73 5.11 8.89 8.44
N PHE A 74 4.87 7.83 9.21
CA PHE A 74 5.84 6.76 9.30
C PHE A 74 5.97 6.12 7.92
N TYR A 75 7.19 5.97 7.45
CA TYR A 75 7.50 5.37 6.16
C TYR A 75 8.77 4.53 6.27
N ASN A 76 8.62 3.23 6.13
CA ASN A 76 9.70 2.25 6.09
C ASN A 76 9.88 1.77 4.64
N PRO A 77 10.85 2.31 3.89
CA PRO A 77 11.08 1.89 2.51
C PRO A 77 11.57 0.44 2.46
N ILE A 78 10.84 -0.42 1.77
CA ILE A 78 11.28 -1.80 1.52
C ILE A 78 12.30 -1.76 0.39
N MET A 79 13.59 -1.84 0.78
CA MET A 79 14.71 -1.71 -0.14
C MET A 79 14.85 -2.94 -1.03
N THR A 80 15.34 -2.75 -2.25
CA THR A 80 15.65 -3.82 -3.20
C THR A 80 17.16 -3.91 -3.41
N PRO A 81 17.80 -5.08 -3.24
CA PRO A 81 19.23 -5.23 -3.50
C PRO A 81 19.61 -4.84 -4.92
N ARG A 82 20.83 -4.29 -5.09
CA ARG A 82 21.44 -4.00 -6.38
C ARG A 82 22.30 -5.19 -6.82
N ASP A 83 22.27 -5.50 -8.09
CA ASP A 83 23.19 -6.51 -8.66
C ASP A 83 24.66 -6.09 -8.51
N LYS A 84 24.92 -4.78 -8.61
CA LYS A 84 26.27 -4.21 -8.41
C LYS A 84 26.17 -2.96 -7.52
N PRO A 85 27.02 -2.86 -6.48
CA PRO A 85 27.14 -1.63 -5.69
C PRO A 85 27.53 -0.45 -6.56
N VAL A 86 26.95 0.73 -6.25
CA VAL A 86 27.27 1.98 -6.94
C VAL A 86 27.88 2.95 -5.92
N SER A 87 29.13 3.34 -6.17
CA SER A 87 29.75 4.45 -5.43
C SER A 87 29.42 5.76 -6.10
N ARG A 88 28.88 6.69 -5.34
CA ARG A 88 28.77 8.09 -5.76
C ARG A 88 29.83 8.88 -5.01
N GLY A 89 30.92 9.20 -5.73
CA GLY A 89 31.96 10.09 -5.26
C GLY A 89 31.46 11.53 -5.11
N LYS A 90 32.27 12.39 -4.53
CA LYS A 90 32.00 13.84 -4.39
C LYS A 90 31.68 14.43 -5.76
N ASN A 91 30.45 14.86 -5.97
CA ASN A 91 30.11 15.63 -7.17
C ASN A 91 30.76 17.00 -7.09
N LYS A 92 31.74 17.27 -7.95
CA LYS A 92 32.39 18.59 -8.11
C LYS A 92 31.59 19.54 -9.03
N GLY A 93 30.37 19.19 -9.42
CA GLY A 93 29.54 19.97 -10.33
C GLY A 93 28.56 20.87 -9.59
N ASN A 94 28.30 22.07 -10.14
CA ASN A 94 27.33 23.06 -9.67
C ASN A 94 25.96 22.43 -9.37
N ILE A 95 25.68 22.17 -8.10
CA ILE A 95 24.35 21.86 -7.61
C ILE A 95 23.82 23.15 -6.98
N SER A 96 22.62 23.56 -7.36
CA SER A 96 21.97 24.76 -6.88
C SER A 96 22.07 24.90 -5.35
N GLU A 97 22.17 26.13 -4.86
CA GLU A 97 22.39 26.51 -3.46
C GLU A 97 21.38 25.91 -2.46
N THR A 98 20.28 25.33 -2.93
CA THR A 98 19.23 24.70 -2.13
C THR A 98 19.56 23.27 -1.62
N THR A 99 20.66 22.66 -2.06
CA THR A 99 21.06 21.29 -1.67
C THR A 99 22.38 21.23 -0.89
N ASN A 100 22.68 22.26 -0.14
CA ASN A 100 23.87 22.30 0.70
C ASN A 100 23.96 21.08 1.62
N ASN A 101 25.06 20.30 1.47
CA ASN A 101 25.58 19.26 2.36
C ASN A 101 25.11 17.81 2.24
N ALA A 102 24.36 17.39 1.22
CA ALA A 102 23.94 16.00 1.14
C ALA A 102 25.03 14.98 0.68
N PHE A 103 26.17 15.44 0.12
CA PHE A 103 27.13 14.54 -0.58
C PHE A 103 28.61 14.78 -0.22
N THR A 104 28.91 14.90 1.07
CA THR A 104 30.29 15.18 1.52
C THR A 104 31.16 13.94 1.75
N LYS A 105 30.60 12.72 1.65
CA LYS A 105 31.36 11.47 1.83
C LYS A 105 31.07 10.51 0.67
N ASP A 106 32.07 9.72 0.28
CA ASP A 106 31.88 8.61 -0.63
C ASP A 106 30.89 7.62 -0.01
N LYS A 107 29.74 7.46 -0.64
CA LYS A 107 28.70 6.55 -0.17
C LYS A 107 28.52 5.45 -1.21
N VAL A 108 28.64 4.21 -0.75
CA VAL A 108 28.35 3.02 -1.54
C VAL A 108 26.87 2.67 -1.33
N TYR A 109 26.14 2.56 -2.40
CA TYR A 109 24.72 2.19 -2.41
C TYR A 109 24.60 0.74 -2.90
N THR A 110 24.17 -0.12 -2.02
CA THR A 110 23.96 -1.56 -2.25
C THR A 110 22.50 -1.91 -2.55
N GLU A 111 21.60 -0.95 -2.38
CA GLU A 111 20.15 -1.14 -2.52
C GLU A 111 19.50 0.02 -3.28
N TYR A 112 18.31 -0.26 -3.83
CA TYR A 112 17.42 0.75 -4.42
C TYR A 112 16.30 1.07 -3.45
N TYR A 113 15.96 2.35 -3.36
CA TYR A 113 14.68 2.76 -2.79
C TYR A 113 13.52 2.28 -3.67
N PRO A 114 12.36 1.96 -3.08
CA PRO A 114 11.20 1.56 -3.86
C PRO A 114 10.76 2.68 -4.82
N LYS A 115 10.32 2.28 -6.00
CA LYS A 115 9.64 3.16 -6.95
C LYS A 115 8.14 3.14 -6.64
N ASN A 116 7.38 4.10 -7.14
CA ASN A 116 5.93 4.18 -6.91
C ASN A 116 5.10 3.13 -7.65
N ILE A 117 5.72 2.10 -8.25
CA ILE A 117 5.04 0.97 -8.88
C ILE A 117 5.26 -0.28 -8.03
N ILE A 118 4.17 -0.87 -7.55
CA ILE A 118 4.16 -2.15 -6.83
C ILE A 118 3.81 -3.25 -7.82
N GLU A 119 4.72 -4.19 -8.04
CA GLU A 119 4.51 -5.32 -8.95
C GLU A 119 4.16 -6.60 -8.19
N ILE A 120 2.88 -6.79 -7.90
CA ILE A 120 2.35 -7.98 -7.23
C ILE A 120 1.22 -8.54 -8.05
N SER A 121 1.37 -9.79 -8.52
CA SER A 121 0.34 -10.45 -9.31
C SER A 121 -0.94 -10.65 -8.50
N ASN A 122 -2.09 -10.48 -9.15
CA ASN A 122 -3.38 -10.89 -8.60
C ASN A 122 -3.79 -12.30 -9.08
N ALA A 123 -2.88 -13.03 -9.76
CA ALA A 123 -3.18 -14.33 -10.37
C ALA A 123 -3.23 -15.50 -9.39
N ASP A 124 -2.46 -15.41 -8.29
CA ASP A 124 -2.26 -16.52 -7.34
C ASP A 124 -3.40 -16.65 -6.32
N GLN A 125 -4.55 -16.07 -6.62
CA GLN A 125 -5.74 -16.19 -5.78
C GLN A 125 -6.59 -17.40 -6.21
N ASN A 126 -6.00 -18.58 -6.16
CA ASN A 126 -6.68 -19.83 -6.56
C ASN A 126 -7.95 -20.12 -5.73
N ASN A 127 -8.10 -19.50 -4.57
CA ASN A 127 -9.24 -19.64 -3.67
C ASN A 127 -9.91 -18.29 -3.39
N ARG A 128 -10.31 -17.56 -4.44
CA ARG A 128 -11.08 -16.33 -4.26
C ARG A 128 -12.43 -16.63 -3.61
N VAL A 129 -12.62 -16.14 -2.41
CA VAL A 129 -13.88 -16.22 -1.67
C VAL A 129 -14.64 -14.89 -1.64
N HIS A 130 -14.03 -13.82 -2.19
CA HIS A 130 -14.64 -12.50 -2.33
C HIS A 130 -14.34 -11.91 -3.71
N PRO A 131 -15.32 -11.29 -4.41
CA PRO A 131 -15.12 -10.77 -5.78
C PRO A 131 -14.00 -9.74 -5.92
N THR A 132 -13.80 -8.88 -4.91
CA THR A 132 -12.79 -7.83 -4.88
C THR A 132 -11.57 -8.17 -4.02
N GLN A 133 -11.39 -9.44 -3.64
CA GLN A 133 -10.27 -9.88 -2.82
C GLN A 133 -8.94 -9.49 -3.46
N LYS A 134 -8.10 -8.87 -2.67
CA LYS A 134 -6.73 -8.47 -3.06
C LYS A 134 -5.69 -9.46 -2.55
N PRO A 135 -4.52 -9.56 -3.18
CA PRO A 135 -3.45 -10.45 -2.72
C PRO A 135 -2.96 -10.08 -1.31
N VAL A 136 -2.75 -11.09 -0.47
CA VAL A 136 -2.18 -10.91 0.87
C VAL A 136 -0.81 -10.22 0.78
N ALA A 137 0.01 -10.58 -0.20
CA ALA A 137 1.33 -9.98 -0.41
C ALA A 137 1.30 -8.45 -0.62
N LEU A 138 0.24 -7.91 -1.26
CA LEU A 138 0.06 -6.47 -1.39
C LEU A 138 -0.15 -5.81 -0.03
N PHE A 139 -1.01 -6.40 0.80
CA PHE A 139 -1.28 -5.88 2.14
C PHE A 139 -0.08 -6.04 3.07
N GLU A 140 0.66 -7.15 3.00
CA GLU A 140 1.92 -7.31 3.73
C GLU A 140 2.92 -6.20 3.39
N TYR A 141 3.07 -5.90 2.08
CA TYR A 141 3.95 -4.83 1.61
C TYR A 141 3.54 -3.46 2.19
N LEU A 142 2.26 -3.11 2.08
CA LEU A 142 1.73 -1.82 2.55
C LEU A 142 1.79 -1.71 4.09
N ILE A 143 1.45 -2.77 4.81
CA ILE A 143 1.50 -2.82 6.28
C ILE A 143 2.95 -2.64 6.77
N LYS A 144 3.92 -3.36 6.19
CA LYS A 144 5.34 -3.19 6.53
C LYS A 144 5.88 -1.79 6.22
N THR A 145 5.34 -1.16 5.18
CA THR A 145 5.75 0.18 4.77
C THR A 145 5.26 1.26 5.74
N TYR A 146 4.05 1.11 6.29
CA TYR A 146 3.40 2.19 7.05
C TYR A 146 3.22 1.91 8.54
N THR A 147 3.67 0.75 9.04
CA THR A 147 3.54 0.39 10.46
C THR A 147 4.80 -0.28 11.01
N HIS A 148 5.03 -0.11 12.31
CA HIS A 148 5.97 -0.96 13.06
C HIS A 148 5.32 -2.28 13.45
N GLU A 149 6.14 -3.28 13.79
CA GLU A 149 5.65 -4.51 14.42
C GLU A 149 4.91 -4.20 15.72
N GLY A 150 3.86 -4.97 16.00
CA GLY A 150 2.99 -4.76 17.15
C GLY A 150 1.98 -3.61 17.01
N GLU A 151 2.06 -2.78 15.97
CA GLU A 151 1.08 -1.71 15.75
C GLU A 151 -0.27 -2.24 15.27
N LEU A 152 -1.30 -1.41 15.44
CA LEU A 152 -2.69 -1.72 15.12
C LEU A 152 -3.05 -1.24 13.71
N VAL A 153 -3.62 -2.12 12.92
CA VAL A 153 -4.18 -1.86 11.60
C VAL A 153 -5.70 -1.99 11.64
N LEU A 154 -6.41 -0.99 11.18
CA LEU A 154 -7.86 -1.02 11.03
C LEU A 154 -8.25 -1.20 9.56
N ASP A 155 -9.12 -2.16 9.28
CA ASP A 155 -9.78 -2.30 7.99
C ASP A 155 -11.31 -2.26 8.20
N ASN A 156 -11.93 -1.19 7.73
CA ASN A 156 -13.37 -0.96 7.88
C ASN A 156 -14.21 -1.47 6.71
N CYS A 157 -13.60 -2.21 5.78
CA CYS A 157 -14.24 -2.89 4.65
C CYS A 157 -13.54 -4.24 4.43
N ALA A 158 -13.47 -5.06 5.48
CA ALA A 158 -12.55 -6.19 5.60
C ALA A 158 -12.81 -7.34 4.61
N GLY A 159 -14.05 -7.47 4.12
CA GLY A 159 -14.43 -8.52 3.20
C GLY A 159 -14.04 -9.92 3.74
N SER A 160 -13.24 -10.63 2.99
CA SER A 160 -12.74 -11.96 3.37
C SER A 160 -11.55 -11.97 4.34
N GLY A 161 -11.22 -10.87 5.01
CA GLY A 161 -10.20 -10.79 6.04
C GLY A 161 -8.73 -10.82 5.56
N THR A 162 -8.46 -10.39 4.34
CA THR A 162 -7.09 -10.36 3.78
C THR A 162 -6.13 -9.54 4.64
N THR A 163 -6.61 -8.42 5.18
CA THR A 163 -5.84 -7.55 6.08
C THR A 163 -5.40 -8.29 7.35
N ALA A 164 -6.29 -9.09 7.97
CA ALA A 164 -5.91 -9.87 9.16
C ALA A 164 -4.80 -10.88 8.86
N ILE A 165 -4.91 -11.62 7.77
CA ILE A 165 -3.87 -12.58 7.37
C ILE A 165 -2.52 -11.88 7.14
N ALA A 166 -2.54 -10.71 6.48
CA ALA A 166 -1.33 -9.92 6.28
C ALA A 166 -0.75 -9.39 7.61
N CYS A 167 -1.59 -8.97 8.54
CA CYS A 167 -1.18 -8.53 9.88
C CYS A 167 -0.54 -9.66 10.68
N LEU A 168 -1.16 -10.85 10.70
CA LEU A 168 -0.61 -12.04 11.36
C LEU A 168 0.77 -12.41 10.81
N LYS A 169 0.92 -12.44 9.48
CA LYS A 169 2.21 -12.71 8.81
C LYS A 169 3.28 -11.67 9.08
N THR A 170 2.89 -10.48 9.46
CA THR A 170 3.82 -9.36 9.66
C THR A 170 3.95 -8.92 11.11
N ASN A 171 3.38 -9.69 12.04
CA ASN A 171 3.38 -9.41 13.49
C ASN A 171 2.76 -8.05 13.81
N ARG A 172 1.57 -7.76 13.27
CA ARG A 172 0.76 -6.58 13.57
C ARG A 172 -0.57 -6.98 14.17
N ASN A 173 -1.12 -6.11 15.02
CA ASN A 173 -2.48 -6.26 15.51
C ASN A 173 -3.49 -5.75 14.47
N TYR A 174 -4.72 -6.23 14.52
CA TYR A 174 -5.75 -5.79 13.59
C TYR A 174 -7.12 -5.64 14.23
N ILE A 175 -7.93 -4.75 13.66
CA ILE A 175 -9.37 -4.65 13.85
C ILE A 175 -10.00 -4.71 12.47
N LEU A 176 -10.96 -5.63 12.29
CA LEU A 176 -11.72 -5.76 11.06
C LEU A 176 -13.17 -5.36 11.31
N ILE A 177 -13.75 -4.61 10.38
CA ILE A 177 -15.18 -4.28 10.36
C ILE A 177 -15.72 -4.72 9.00
N GLU A 178 -16.76 -5.56 9.04
CA GLU A 178 -17.47 -6.04 7.86
C GLU A 178 -18.97 -6.08 8.18
N GLN A 179 -19.80 -5.59 7.28
CA GLN A 179 -21.25 -5.53 7.50
C GLN A 179 -21.97 -6.82 7.10
N GLU A 180 -21.41 -7.57 6.14
CA GLU A 180 -22.01 -8.77 5.60
C GLU A 180 -21.57 -10.00 6.44
N THR A 181 -22.50 -10.60 7.18
CA THR A 181 -22.24 -11.78 8.05
C THR A 181 -21.53 -12.89 7.30
N LYS A 182 -21.92 -13.15 6.05
CA LYS A 182 -21.28 -14.17 5.21
C LYS A 182 -19.77 -13.93 5.07
N TYR A 183 -19.33 -12.70 4.91
CA TYR A 183 -17.90 -12.38 4.79
C TYR A 183 -17.21 -12.37 6.14
N CYS A 184 -17.91 -12.03 7.23
CA CYS A 184 -17.40 -12.20 8.58
C CYS A 184 -17.06 -13.67 8.85
N ASP A 185 -17.95 -14.60 8.51
CA ASP A 185 -17.73 -16.03 8.70
C ASP A 185 -16.54 -16.54 7.88
N ILE A 186 -16.43 -16.10 6.62
CA ILE A 186 -15.30 -16.43 5.75
C ILE A 186 -13.98 -15.89 6.35
N ALA A 187 -13.97 -14.65 6.82
CA ALA A 187 -12.80 -14.04 7.42
C ALA A 187 -12.36 -14.79 8.68
N ASN A 188 -13.31 -15.11 9.57
CA ASN A 188 -13.05 -15.86 10.80
C ASN A 188 -12.49 -17.25 10.51
N LYS A 189 -13.06 -17.99 9.54
CA LYS A 189 -12.54 -19.29 9.12
C LYS A 189 -11.11 -19.20 8.63
N ARG A 190 -10.81 -18.26 7.73
CA ARG A 190 -9.46 -18.05 7.18
C ARG A 190 -8.44 -17.68 8.27
N ILE A 191 -8.86 -16.87 9.24
CA ILE A 191 -8.02 -16.49 10.37
C ILE A 191 -7.73 -17.69 11.26
N ALA A 192 -8.75 -18.49 11.58
CA ALA A 192 -8.60 -19.71 12.39
C ALA A 192 -7.70 -20.76 11.71
N GLU A 193 -7.76 -20.89 10.39
CA GLU A 193 -6.85 -21.78 9.63
C GLU A 193 -5.39 -21.27 9.63
N PHE A 194 -5.16 -20.00 9.90
CA PHE A 194 -3.82 -19.40 9.92
C PHE A 194 -3.17 -19.40 11.30
N ILE A 195 -3.96 -19.36 12.36
CA ILE A 195 -3.47 -19.43 13.75
C ILE A 195 -3.41 -20.91 14.13
N PRO A 196 -2.21 -21.47 14.44
CA PRO A 196 -2.05 -22.87 14.82
C PRO A 196 -2.76 -23.21 16.12
#